data_44cfcf7eac4e65820918987760f9a852
#
_entry.id   44cfcf7eac4e65820918987760f9a852
#
_cell.length_a   1.000
_cell.length_b   1.000
_cell.length_c   1.000
_cell.angle_alpha   90.00
_cell.angle_beta   90.00
_cell.angle_gamma   90.00
#
_symmetry.space_group_name_H-M   'P 1'
#
loop_
_entity.id
_entity.type
_entity.pdbx_description
1 polymer ?
#
loop_
_entity_poly.entity_id
_entity_poly.type
_entity_poly.pdbx_seq_one_letter_code
_entity_poly.pdbx_strand_id
1 'polypeptide(L)'
;VATLAIGDAMAQTQNSRSTYFLEGSTYRHELNPAFMGERGYVSFPGLGNLTIGAQSTGGVGDFIFKKANGDLTTFMNEEVSSAEFLKGLPKRLKVGVNVDESILSLGFHAWGGFNTLGISVKSNTNVFMPDELFKFMKNGVASETGSSYNVKNVNIVSTNYAEIAFGHSREINERLTVGAKVKALVGLAKATMHIDELNILASQDQWTITPKNAELYMSAKGLIVPTKGETGNYQEDDYILDANG
;
A
#
# COMPACT_ATOMS: atom_id res chain seq x y z
N VAL A 1 -2.06 -0.68 24.69
CA VAL A 1 -1.01 -1.70 24.74
C VAL A 1 0.00 -1.36 23.66
N ALA A 2 1.18 -0.88 24.07
CA ALA A 2 2.25 -0.58 23.14
C ALA A 2 2.92 -1.90 22.73
N THR A 3 2.74 -2.32 21.51
CA THR A 3 3.45 -3.47 20.95
C THR A 3 4.75 -3.00 20.32
N LEU A 4 5.86 -3.41 20.87
CA LEU A 4 7.19 -3.21 20.29
C LEU A 4 7.33 -4.20 19.12
N ALA A 5 7.03 -3.77 17.91
CA ALA A 5 7.26 -4.56 16.71
C ALA A 5 8.73 -4.44 16.30
N ILE A 6 9.57 -5.34 16.77
CA ILE A 6 10.91 -5.58 16.24
C ILE A 6 10.77 -6.71 15.22
N GLY A 7 10.36 -6.35 14.02
CA GLY A 7 10.24 -7.31 12.93
C GLY A 7 9.60 -6.64 11.73
N ASP A 8 10.25 -6.70 10.59
CA ASP A 8 9.85 -6.16 9.29
C ASP A 8 10.04 -4.66 9.04
N ALA A 9 11.12 -4.09 9.54
CA ALA A 9 11.53 -2.72 9.20
C ALA A 9 11.95 -2.53 7.72
N MET A 10 11.94 -3.57 6.91
CA MET A 10 12.43 -3.53 5.51
C MET A 10 11.35 -3.22 4.47
N ALA A 11 10.08 -3.15 4.84
CA ALA A 11 8.97 -2.97 3.88
C ALA A 11 8.33 -1.57 3.92
N GLN A 12 8.78 -0.65 4.77
CA GLN A 12 7.96 0.50 5.13
C GLN A 12 8.43 1.87 4.65
N THR A 13 9.54 1.99 3.98
CA THR A 13 10.02 3.30 3.55
C THR A 13 10.31 3.32 2.06
N GLN A 14 9.27 3.52 1.26
CA GLN A 14 9.46 4.10 -0.06
C GLN A 14 9.38 5.63 0.00
N ASN A 15 10.04 6.23 0.96
CA ASN A 15 10.45 7.62 0.82
C ASN A 15 11.34 7.68 -0.41
N SER A 16 11.14 8.69 -1.25
CA SER A 16 11.92 8.85 -2.48
C SER A 16 13.41 8.66 -2.16
N ARG A 17 13.99 7.54 -2.57
CA ARG A 17 15.41 7.24 -2.34
C ARG A 17 16.33 8.32 -2.92
N SER A 18 15.84 9.05 -3.92
CA SER A 18 16.50 10.22 -4.48
C SER A 18 16.68 11.34 -3.44
N THR A 19 15.76 11.51 -2.50
CA THR A 19 15.88 12.49 -1.42
C THR A 19 17.11 12.24 -0.53
N TYR A 20 17.56 10.98 -0.42
CA TYR A 20 18.78 10.64 0.32
C TYR A 20 20.02 11.37 -0.23
N PHE A 21 20.11 11.51 -1.55
CA PHE A 21 21.24 12.10 -2.24
C PHE A 21 21.08 13.62 -2.50
N LEU A 22 19.91 14.18 -2.21
CA LEU A 22 19.67 15.62 -2.37
C LEU A 22 20.19 16.36 -1.13
N GLU A 23 21.40 16.92 -1.25
CA GLU A 23 21.94 17.83 -0.23
C GLU A 23 21.01 19.01 -0.04
N GLY A 24 20.80 19.42 1.23
CA GLY A 24 19.87 20.50 1.58
C GLY A 24 18.39 20.08 1.68
N SER A 25 18.01 18.83 1.34
CA SER A 25 16.65 18.35 1.58
C SER A 25 16.39 18.20 3.07
N THR A 26 15.36 18.91 3.54
CA THR A 26 14.93 18.92 4.95
C THR A 26 14.55 17.55 5.47
N TYR A 27 14.08 16.65 4.61
CA TYR A 27 13.51 15.34 4.99
C TYR A 27 14.48 14.17 4.92
N ARG A 28 15.77 14.40 4.67
CA ARG A 28 16.80 13.33 4.66
C ARG A 28 16.85 12.54 5.96
N HIS A 29 16.55 13.19 7.09
CA HIS A 29 16.49 12.55 8.41
C HIS A 29 15.42 11.46 8.54
N GLU A 30 14.46 11.38 7.63
CA GLU A 30 13.48 10.29 7.60
C GLU A 30 14.09 8.99 7.13
N LEU A 31 15.06 9.07 6.22
CA LEU A 31 15.81 7.92 5.70
C LEU A 31 17.00 7.55 6.57
N ASN A 32 17.66 8.56 7.15
CA ASN A 32 18.79 8.37 8.03
C ASN A 32 18.79 9.42 9.13
N PRO A 33 18.51 9.03 10.40
CA PRO A 33 18.46 9.98 11.50
C PRO A 33 19.75 10.75 11.75
N ALA A 34 20.89 10.28 11.25
CA ALA A 34 22.16 10.98 11.37
C ALA A 34 22.30 12.20 10.44
N PHE A 35 21.40 12.34 9.45
CA PHE A 35 21.43 13.55 8.62
C PHE A 35 20.86 14.73 9.39
N MET A 36 21.76 15.61 9.80
CA MET A 36 21.43 16.86 10.46
C MET A 36 20.84 17.84 9.46
N GLY A 37 19.81 18.59 9.89
CA GLY A 37 19.35 19.76 9.13
C GLY A 37 20.29 20.94 9.35
N GLU A 38 20.56 21.69 8.29
CA GLU A 38 21.37 22.91 8.38
C GLU A 38 20.63 24.06 9.08
N ARG A 39 19.30 24.07 8.90
CA ARG A 39 18.42 25.12 9.44
C ARG A 39 17.22 24.52 10.14
N GLY A 40 16.74 25.22 11.16
CA GLY A 40 15.44 24.92 11.75
C GLY A 40 14.32 25.14 10.72
N TYR A 41 13.29 24.33 10.81
CA TYR A 41 12.13 24.39 9.90
C TYR A 41 10.83 24.03 10.60
N VAL A 42 9.74 24.47 10.01
CA VAL A 42 8.37 24.07 10.34
C VAL A 42 7.67 23.74 9.02
N SER A 43 7.02 22.62 8.96
CA SER A 43 6.25 22.20 7.79
C SER A 43 4.86 21.75 8.21
N PHE A 44 3.87 22.17 7.43
CA PHE A 44 2.44 21.86 7.59
C PHE A 44 1.92 21.05 6.39
N PRO A 45 0.70 20.47 6.46
CA PRO A 45 0.11 19.72 5.36
C PRO A 45 0.08 20.54 4.06
N GLY A 46 0.35 19.88 2.95
CA GLY A 46 0.36 20.51 1.64
C GLY A 46 1.58 21.35 1.30
N LEU A 47 2.41 21.72 2.28
CA LEU A 47 3.66 22.46 2.07
C LEU A 47 4.90 21.55 2.21
N GLY A 48 4.67 20.31 2.63
CA GLY A 48 5.78 19.52 3.08
C GLY A 48 6.02 18.26 2.32
N ASN A 49 5.52 17.19 2.79
CA ASN A 49 5.99 15.87 2.40
C ASN A 49 4.82 14.93 2.15
N LEU A 50 4.25 15.04 0.97
CA LEU A 50 3.36 14.02 0.45
C LEU A 50 4.18 13.06 -0.40
N THR A 51 4.27 11.81 0.02
CA THR A 51 4.90 10.74 -0.74
C THR A 51 3.85 9.73 -1.19
N ILE A 52 3.79 9.47 -2.49
CA ILE A 52 2.98 8.40 -3.07
C ILE A 52 3.94 7.42 -3.73
N GLY A 53 3.93 6.20 -3.25
CA GLY A 53 4.75 5.11 -3.78
C GLY A 53 3.88 4.01 -4.35
N ALA A 54 4.30 3.45 -5.47
CA ALA A 54 3.73 2.23 -6.02
C ALA A 54 4.83 1.20 -6.24
N GLN A 55 4.55 -0.04 -5.94
CA GLN A 55 5.47 -1.16 -6.15
C GLN A 55 4.71 -2.35 -6.73
N SER A 56 5.37 -3.10 -7.59
CA SER A 56 4.80 -4.32 -8.16
C SER A 56 5.89 -5.36 -8.34
N THR A 57 5.54 -6.64 -8.18
CA THR A 57 6.42 -7.76 -8.55
C THR A 57 6.41 -8.04 -10.05
N GLY A 58 5.42 -7.52 -10.79
CA GLY A 58 5.40 -7.49 -12.24
C GLY A 58 5.83 -6.12 -12.76
N GLY A 59 6.49 -6.09 -13.90
CA GLY A 59 6.88 -4.86 -14.59
C GLY A 59 5.72 -4.25 -15.38
N VAL A 60 5.79 -2.96 -15.68
CA VAL A 60 4.84 -2.32 -16.61
C VAL A 60 4.89 -2.99 -17.99
N GLY A 61 6.07 -3.45 -18.40
CA GLY A 61 6.27 -4.19 -19.65
C GLY A 61 5.53 -5.53 -19.73
N ASP A 62 5.09 -6.10 -18.59
CA ASP A 62 4.30 -7.33 -18.58
C ASP A 62 2.83 -7.08 -18.98
N PHE A 63 2.39 -5.83 -18.99
CA PHE A 63 1.01 -5.42 -19.27
C PHE A 63 0.87 -4.57 -20.54
N ILE A 64 1.97 -4.02 -21.04
CA ILE A 64 2.01 -3.16 -22.23
C ILE A 64 2.84 -3.84 -23.31
N PHE A 65 2.26 -3.97 -24.49
CA PHE A 65 2.83 -4.65 -25.64
C PHE A 65 2.91 -3.71 -26.83
N LYS A 66 3.76 -4.09 -27.79
CA LYS A 66 3.92 -3.35 -29.03
C LYS A 66 3.18 -4.07 -30.16
N LYS A 67 2.27 -3.38 -30.83
CA LYS A 67 1.55 -3.89 -32.00
C LYS A 67 2.47 -4.00 -33.21
N ALA A 68 2.02 -4.70 -34.24
CA ALA A 68 2.74 -4.83 -35.51
C ALA A 68 3.00 -3.47 -36.19
N ASN A 69 2.11 -2.50 -36.02
CA ASN A 69 2.28 -1.14 -36.55
C ASN A 69 3.20 -0.23 -35.70
N GLY A 70 3.69 -0.74 -34.56
CA GLY A 70 4.58 -0.03 -33.65
C GLY A 70 3.89 0.69 -32.49
N ASP A 71 2.56 0.77 -32.48
CA ASP A 71 1.79 1.39 -31.39
C ASP A 71 1.84 0.54 -30.11
N LEU A 72 1.67 1.20 -28.97
CA LEU A 72 1.52 0.50 -27.69
C LEU A 72 0.08 0.09 -27.45
N THR A 73 -0.08 -1.10 -26.89
CA THR A 73 -1.37 -1.65 -26.49
C THR A 73 -1.28 -2.38 -25.17
N THR A 74 -2.41 -2.72 -24.57
CA THR A 74 -2.46 -3.52 -23.35
C THR A 74 -2.59 -5.02 -23.65
N PHE A 75 -2.35 -5.85 -22.65
CA PHE A 75 -2.53 -7.30 -22.76
C PHE A 75 -3.95 -7.74 -23.17
N MET A 76 -4.94 -6.86 -23.00
CA MET A 76 -6.33 -7.14 -23.38
C MET A 76 -6.57 -7.11 -24.90
N ASN A 77 -5.64 -6.58 -25.67
CA ASN A 77 -5.78 -6.51 -27.14
C ASN A 77 -5.66 -7.90 -27.78
N GLU A 78 -6.45 -8.14 -28.83
CA GLU A 78 -6.50 -9.42 -29.53
C GLU A 78 -5.17 -9.79 -30.20
N GLU A 79 -4.37 -8.81 -30.66
CA GLU A 79 -3.06 -9.05 -31.23
C GLU A 79 -2.04 -9.62 -30.24
N VAL A 80 -2.27 -9.45 -28.93
CA VAL A 80 -1.42 -10.02 -27.88
C VAL A 80 -1.93 -11.41 -27.54
N SER A 81 -1.15 -12.45 -27.79
CA SER A 81 -1.56 -13.81 -27.46
C SER A 81 -1.55 -14.06 -25.95
N SER A 82 -2.44 -14.94 -25.49
CA SER A 82 -2.46 -15.36 -24.08
C SER A 82 -1.13 -15.96 -23.63
N ALA A 83 -0.49 -16.73 -24.51
CA ALA A 83 0.81 -17.34 -24.21
C ALA A 83 1.92 -16.31 -24.03
N GLU A 84 1.93 -15.26 -24.83
CA GLU A 84 2.89 -14.17 -24.73
C GLU A 84 2.70 -13.38 -23.42
N PHE A 85 1.46 -12.99 -23.12
CA PHE A 85 1.12 -12.28 -21.90
C PHE A 85 1.48 -13.07 -20.65
N LEU A 86 1.02 -14.31 -20.55
CA LEU A 86 1.20 -15.13 -19.35
C LEU A 86 2.66 -15.58 -19.13
N LYS A 87 3.49 -15.57 -20.17
CA LYS A 87 4.91 -15.91 -20.05
C LYS A 87 5.70 -14.91 -19.19
N GLY A 88 5.36 -13.62 -19.28
CA GLY A 88 6.00 -12.57 -18.51
C GLY A 88 5.44 -12.41 -17.09
N LEU A 89 4.22 -12.90 -16.85
CA LEU A 89 3.51 -12.66 -15.62
C LEU A 89 4.02 -13.54 -14.47
N PRO A 90 4.30 -12.98 -13.27
CA PRO A 90 4.61 -13.80 -12.10
C PRO A 90 3.37 -14.59 -11.68
N LYS A 91 3.56 -15.84 -11.21
CA LYS A 91 2.46 -16.69 -10.72
C LYS A 91 1.61 -16.03 -9.64
N ARG A 92 2.16 -15.10 -8.93
CA ARG A 92 1.50 -14.28 -7.93
C ARG A 92 1.98 -12.84 -8.05
N LEU A 93 1.11 -11.98 -8.55
CA LEU A 93 1.37 -10.55 -8.65
C LEU A 93 1.07 -9.89 -7.31
N LYS A 94 2.03 -9.15 -6.80
CA LYS A 94 1.85 -8.24 -5.67
C LYS A 94 1.90 -6.81 -6.20
N VAL A 95 0.87 -6.05 -5.90
CA VAL A 95 0.84 -4.60 -6.11
C VAL A 95 0.69 -3.92 -4.76
N GLY A 96 1.58 -2.99 -4.45
CA GLY A 96 1.54 -2.18 -3.24
C GLY A 96 1.42 -0.72 -3.59
N VAL A 97 0.57 0.00 -2.86
CA VAL A 97 0.45 1.45 -2.91
C VAL A 97 0.65 1.98 -1.50
N ASN A 98 1.55 2.95 -1.37
CA ASN A 98 1.84 3.62 -0.12
C ASN A 98 1.58 5.12 -0.28
N VAL A 99 0.93 5.69 0.71
CA VAL A 99 0.73 7.13 0.83
C VAL A 99 1.24 7.56 2.21
N ASP A 100 2.12 8.55 2.25
CA ASP A 100 2.67 9.10 3.47
C ASP A 100 2.51 10.63 3.42
N GLU A 101 1.72 11.18 4.33
CA GLU A 101 1.47 12.61 4.43
C GLU A 101 1.96 13.13 5.79
N SER A 102 2.87 14.09 5.73
CA SER A 102 3.34 14.79 6.92
C SER A 102 2.34 15.87 7.34
N ILE A 103 1.70 15.65 8.48
CA ILE A 103 0.74 16.63 9.07
C ILE A 103 1.47 17.77 9.75
N LEU A 104 2.56 17.45 10.43
CA LEU A 104 3.43 18.44 11.08
C LEU A 104 4.84 17.90 11.10
N SER A 105 5.81 18.72 10.73
CA SER A 105 7.21 18.41 10.91
C SER A 105 7.97 19.63 11.38
N LEU A 106 8.77 19.46 12.42
CA LEU A 106 9.59 20.48 13.04
C LEU A 106 11.04 20.00 13.05
N GLY A 107 11.96 20.92 12.79
CA GLY A 107 13.38 20.70 12.96
C GLY A 107 14.03 21.87 13.65
N PHE A 108 14.85 21.62 14.69
CA PHE A 108 15.48 22.67 15.47
C PHE A 108 16.80 22.21 16.10
N HIS A 109 17.71 23.12 16.31
CA HIS A 109 18.95 22.87 17.03
C HIS A 109 18.73 23.05 18.54
N ALA A 110 19.01 22.01 19.31
CA ALA A 110 19.05 22.04 20.76
C ALA A 110 19.86 20.85 21.28
N TRP A 111 20.25 20.88 22.53
CA TRP A 111 20.97 19.81 23.25
C TRP A 111 22.26 19.35 22.56
N GLY A 112 22.94 20.29 21.89
CA GLY A 112 24.18 20.01 21.16
C GLY A 112 24.02 19.20 19.90
N GLY A 113 22.82 19.20 19.30
CA GLY A 113 22.52 18.48 18.07
C GLY A 113 21.29 19.05 17.37
N PHE A 114 20.83 18.34 16.33
CA PHE A 114 19.62 18.66 15.60
C PHE A 114 18.50 17.72 16.00
N ASN A 115 17.34 18.28 16.29
CA ASN A 115 16.16 17.56 16.74
C ASN A 115 15.06 17.66 15.70
N THR A 116 14.30 16.60 15.55
CA THR A 116 13.12 16.55 14.68
C THR A 116 11.92 16.02 15.45
N LEU A 117 10.77 16.65 15.27
CA LEU A 117 9.48 16.16 15.75
C LEU A 117 8.55 16.10 14.54
N GLY A 118 7.90 14.97 14.33
CA GLY A 118 7.00 14.76 13.20
C GLY A 118 5.72 14.05 13.60
N ILE A 119 4.64 14.44 12.95
CA ILE A 119 3.36 13.73 12.97
C ILE A 119 2.99 13.48 11.52
N SER A 120 2.77 12.23 11.16
CA SER A 120 2.36 11.84 9.81
C SER A 120 1.24 10.81 9.82
N VAL A 121 0.50 10.74 8.71
CA VAL A 121 -0.49 9.69 8.45
C VAL A 121 0.02 8.83 7.31
N LYS A 122 0.00 7.53 7.51
CA LYS A 122 0.52 6.56 6.56
C LYS A 122 -0.55 5.55 6.19
N SER A 123 -0.68 5.31 4.89
CA SER A 123 -1.57 4.32 4.31
C SER A 123 -0.76 3.36 3.47
N ASN A 124 -0.88 2.06 3.74
CA ASN A 124 -0.21 1.01 2.99
C ASN A 124 -1.26 0.00 2.54
N THR A 125 -1.46 -0.12 1.24
CA THR A 125 -2.37 -1.09 0.65
C THR A 125 -1.58 -2.05 -0.22
N ASN A 126 -1.73 -3.34 0.03
CA ASN A 126 -1.14 -4.42 -0.75
C ASN A 126 -2.23 -5.32 -1.30
N VAL A 127 -2.17 -5.60 -2.59
CA VAL A 127 -3.06 -6.50 -3.30
C VAL A 127 -2.23 -7.66 -3.84
N PHE A 128 -2.67 -8.87 -3.58
CA PHE A 128 -2.06 -10.10 -4.08
C PHE A 128 -3.04 -10.79 -5.01
N MET A 129 -2.65 -10.94 -6.26
CA MET A 129 -3.45 -11.52 -7.32
C MET A 129 -2.70 -12.70 -7.96
N PRO A 130 -3.31 -13.89 -8.03
CA PRO A 130 -2.73 -15.03 -8.73
C PRO A 130 -2.85 -14.86 -10.26
N ASP A 131 -2.01 -15.56 -11.01
CA ASP A 131 -1.99 -15.50 -12.47
C ASP A 131 -3.29 -16.05 -13.10
N GLU A 132 -4.02 -16.93 -12.42
CA GLU A 132 -5.33 -17.44 -12.87
C GLU A 132 -6.36 -16.32 -13.07
N LEU A 133 -6.30 -15.25 -12.26
CA LEU A 133 -7.18 -14.09 -12.43
C LEU A 133 -6.89 -13.40 -13.78
N PHE A 134 -5.63 -13.26 -14.12
CA PHE A 134 -5.21 -12.67 -15.39
C PHE A 134 -5.49 -13.57 -16.59
N LYS A 135 -5.44 -14.91 -16.41
CA LYS A 135 -5.90 -15.87 -17.41
C LYS A 135 -7.38 -15.69 -17.72
N PHE A 136 -8.20 -15.54 -16.67
CA PHE A 136 -9.61 -15.21 -16.84
C PHE A 136 -9.81 -13.88 -17.56
N MET A 137 -9.13 -12.83 -17.13
CA MET A 137 -9.25 -11.50 -17.76
C MET A 137 -8.86 -11.53 -19.24
N LYS A 138 -7.83 -12.27 -19.61
CA LYS A 138 -7.34 -12.35 -20.99
C LYS A 138 -8.19 -13.24 -21.87
N ASN A 139 -8.58 -14.40 -21.38
CA ASN A 139 -9.22 -15.42 -22.19
C ASN A 139 -10.74 -15.36 -22.15
N GLY A 140 -11.33 -14.84 -21.06
CA GLY A 140 -12.78 -14.75 -20.90
C GLY A 140 -13.48 -16.08 -21.14
N VAL A 141 -14.42 -16.10 -22.07
CA VAL A 141 -15.10 -17.29 -22.55
C VAL A 141 -14.29 -17.88 -23.70
N ALA A 142 -13.43 -18.86 -23.42
CA ALA A 142 -12.50 -19.42 -24.39
C ALA A 142 -13.11 -20.55 -25.24
N SER A 143 -14.34 -21.04 -24.95
CA SER A 143 -15.01 -22.07 -25.69
C SER A 143 -16.53 -21.85 -25.77
N GLU A 144 -17.18 -22.44 -26.78
CA GLU A 144 -18.64 -22.33 -26.91
C GLU A 144 -19.41 -22.95 -25.74
N THR A 145 -18.80 -23.92 -25.06
CA THR A 145 -19.38 -24.56 -23.86
C THR A 145 -19.08 -23.81 -22.55
N GLY A 146 -18.38 -22.67 -22.64
CA GLY A 146 -17.94 -21.91 -21.50
C GLY A 146 -16.53 -22.27 -21.05
N SER A 147 -16.04 -21.53 -20.06
CA SER A 147 -14.72 -21.68 -19.46
C SER A 147 -14.80 -21.64 -17.96
N SER A 148 -13.97 -22.44 -17.28
CA SER A 148 -13.86 -22.49 -15.83
C SER A 148 -12.48 -22.04 -15.39
N TYR A 149 -12.45 -21.12 -14.42
CA TYR A 149 -11.22 -20.63 -13.80
C TYR A 149 -11.30 -20.79 -12.28
N ASN A 150 -10.24 -21.32 -11.71
CA ASN A 150 -10.12 -21.49 -10.27
C ASN A 150 -9.01 -20.57 -9.77
N VAL A 151 -9.41 -19.41 -9.28
CA VAL A 151 -8.52 -18.37 -8.76
C VAL A 151 -8.30 -18.61 -7.28
N LYS A 152 -7.06 -18.81 -6.84
CA LYS A 152 -6.74 -19.16 -5.45
C LYS A 152 -5.92 -18.07 -4.77
N ASN A 153 -6.20 -17.87 -3.48
CA ASN A 153 -5.42 -16.99 -2.61
C ASN A 153 -5.38 -15.52 -3.07
N VAL A 154 -6.55 -14.95 -3.34
CA VAL A 154 -6.68 -13.50 -3.51
C VAL A 154 -6.61 -12.84 -2.13
N ASN A 155 -5.75 -11.84 -1.98
CA ASN A 155 -5.57 -11.18 -0.69
C ASN A 155 -5.39 -9.67 -0.88
N ILE A 156 -6.10 -8.88 -0.08
CA ILE A 156 -5.97 -7.43 -0.01
C ILE A 156 -5.75 -7.07 1.45
N VAL A 157 -4.70 -6.32 1.72
CA VAL A 157 -4.39 -5.81 3.06
C VAL A 157 -4.17 -4.31 2.97
N SER A 158 -4.99 -3.55 3.66
CA SER A 158 -4.84 -2.11 3.84
C SER A 158 -4.61 -1.81 5.32
N THR A 159 -3.58 -1.04 5.62
CA THR A 159 -3.23 -0.63 6.97
C THR A 159 -2.99 0.87 6.99
N ASN A 160 -3.72 1.56 7.85
CA ASN A 160 -3.65 3.00 8.00
C ASN A 160 -3.32 3.34 9.45
N TYR A 161 -2.33 4.19 9.66
CA TYR A 161 -1.88 4.56 11.00
C TYR A 161 -1.31 5.98 11.03
N ALA A 162 -1.37 6.60 12.20
CA ALA A 162 -0.63 7.81 12.49
C ALA A 162 0.73 7.44 13.11
N GLU A 163 1.76 8.18 12.75
CA GLU A 163 3.10 8.08 13.29
C GLU A 163 3.46 9.39 13.99
N ILE A 164 3.90 9.31 15.23
CA ILE A 164 4.52 10.41 15.96
C ILE A 164 5.99 10.04 16.11
N ALA A 165 6.88 10.86 15.58
CA ALA A 165 8.30 10.56 15.54
C ALA A 165 9.10 11.69 16.21
N PHE A 166 10.06 11.30 17.06
CA PHE A 166 11.07 12.20 17.61
C PHE A 166 12.44 11.67 17.22
N GLY A 167 13.27 12.55 16.62
CA GLY A 167 14.63 12.26 16.21
C GLY A 167 15.62 13.21 16.85
N HIS A 168 16.81 12.68 17.14
CA HIS A 168 17.96 13.47 17.58
C HIS A 168 19.20 13.01 16.82
N SER A 169 19.96 13.96 16.31
CA SER A 169 21.26 13.71 15.68
C SER A 169 22.31 14.65 16.25
N ARG A 170 23.54 14.13 16.39
CA ARG A 170 24.66 14.87 16.95
C ARG A 170 25.92 14.55 16.18
N GLU A 171 26.65 15.60 15.82
CA GLU A 171 28.01 15.50 15.33
C GLU A 171 28.95 15.18 16.49
N ILE A 172 29.69 14.09 16.36
CA ILE A 172 30.71 13.69 17.35
C ILE A 172 32.06 14.27 16.96
N ASN A 173 32.36 14.30 15.67
CA ASN A 173 33.52 14.94 15.08
C ASN A 173 33.24 15.18 13.58
N GLU A 174 34.18 15.85 12.87
CA GLU A 174 34.06 16.22 11.45
C GLU A 174 33.75 15.05 10.50
N ARG A 175 33.93 13.80 10.94
CA ARG A 175 33.74 12.61 10.10
C ARG A 175 32.60 11.69 10.58
N LEU A 176 32.05 11.96 11.77
CA LEU A 176 31.08 11.07 12.39
C LEU A 176 29.92 11.87 12.97
N THR A 177 28.75 11.66 12.40
CA THR A 177 27.47 12.08 12.97
C THR A 177 26.66 10.85 13.35
N VAL A 178 26.09 10.86 14.53
CA VAL A 178 25.20 9.79 15.01
C VAL A 178 23.79 10.34 15.17
N GLY A 179 22.80 9.48 14.93
CA GLY A 179 21.40 9.86 15.08
C GLY A 179 20.52 8.70 15.45
N ALA A 180 19.48 8.98 16.20
CA ALA A 180 18.44 8.04 16.58
C ALA A 180 17.06 8.67 16.39
N LYS A 181 16.08 7.84 16.07
CA LYS A 181 14.67 8.24 15.93
C LYS A 181 13.79 7.23 16.66
N VAL A 182 12.91 7.73 17.51
CA VAL A 182 11.87 6.94 18.20
C VAL A 182 10.54 7.26 17.56
N LYS A 183 9.71 6.24 17.33
CA LYS A 183 8.42 6.35 16.69
C LYS A 183 7.34 5.69 17.53
N ALA A 184 6.24 6.38 17.72
CA ALA A 184 4.99 5.84 18.26
C ALA A 184 3.98 5.69 17.11
N LEU A 185 3.39 4.51 16.97
CA LEU A 185 2.41 4.21 15.94
C LEU A 185 1.02 4.06 16.56
N VAL A 186 0.05 4.74 15.99
CA VAL A 186 -1.36 4.68 16.41
C VAL A 186 -2.18 4.17 15.22
N GLY A 187 -2.73 2.95 15.35
CA GLY A 187 -3.61 2.38 14.33
C GLY A 187 -4.87 3.22 14.14
N LEU A 188 -5.20 3.57 12.91
CA LEU A 188 -6.41 4.30 12.53
C LEU A 188 -7.44 3.36 11.92
N ALA A 189 -7.03 2.58 10.91
CA ALA A 189 -7.90 1.64 10.24
C ALA A 189 -7.10 0.46 9.66
N LYS A 190 -7.72 -0.70 9.62
CA LYS A 190 -7.21 -1.88 8.93
C LYS A 190 -8.35 -2.55 8.18
N ALA A 191 -8.09 -2.96 6.94
CA ALA A 191 -8.97 -3.82 6.17
C ALA A 191 -8.17 -4.99 5.62
N THR A 192 -8.69 -6.19 5.77
CA THR A 192 -8.09 -7.40 5.20
C THR A 192 -9.20 -8.19 4.52
N MET A 193 -9.03 -8.47 3.25
CA MET A 193 -9.88 -9.39 2.50
C MET A 193 -9.04 -10.58 2.08
N HIS A 194 -9.52 -11.76 2.38
CA HIS A 194 -8.90 -13.01 1.98
C HIS A 194 -9.94 -13.90 1.31
N ILE A 195 -9.61 -14.46 0.16
CA ILE A 195 -10.44 -15.43 -0.56
C ILE A 195 -9.55 -16.62 -0.89
N ASP A 196 -9.81 -17.75 -0.27
CA ASP A 196 -9.05 -18.99 -0.51
C ASP A 196 -9.21 -19.46 -1.96
N GLU A 197 -10.45 -19.45 -2.45
CA GLU A 197 -10.79 -19.95 -3.77
C GLU A 197 -11.96 -19.17 -4.36
N LEU A 198 -11.82 -18.77 -5.60
CA LEU A 198 -12.85 -18.09 -6.38
C LEU A 198 -13.06 -18.90 -7.67
N ASN A 199 -14.16 -19.64 -7.73
CA ASN A 199 -14.54 -20.37 -8.92
C ASN A 199 -15.32 -19.45 -9.85
N ILE A 200 -14.83 -19.26 -11.07
CA ILE A 200 -15.45 -18.46 -12.10
C ILE A 200 -15.86 -19.39 -13.24
N LEU A 201 -17.15 -19.50 -13.46
CA LEU A 201 -17.73 -20.15 -14.64
C LEU A 201 -18.19 -19.05 -15.58
N ALA A 202 -17.52 -18.94 -16.72
CA ALA A 202 -17.80 -17.94 -17.72
C ALA A 202 -18.44 -18.62 -18.96
N SER A 203 -19.67 -18.25 -19.28
CA SER A 203 -20.35 -18.60 -20.52
C SER A 203 -20.68 -17.35 -21.34
N GLN A 204 -21.18 -17.52 -22.56
CA GLN A 204 -21.52 -16.38 -23.41
C GLN A 204 -22.65 -15.52 -22.81
N ASP A 205 -23.59 -16.16 -22.10
CA ASP A 205 -24.79 -15.51 -21.60
C ASP A 205 -24.64 -15.10 -20.10
N GLN A 206 -23.77 -15.78 -19.35
CA GLN A 206 -23.72 -15.62 -17.90
C GLN A 206 -22.34 -15.92 -17.32
N TRP A 207 -21.96 -15.15 -16.33
CA TRP A 207 -20.83 -15.44 -15.46
C TRP A 207 -21.33 -15.80 -14.07
N THR A 208 -20.88 -16.93 -13.55
CA THR A 208 -21.15 -17.35 -12.18
C THR A 208 -19.87 -17.32 -11.40
N ILE A 209 -19.83 -16.51 -10.35
CA ILE A 209 -18.66 -16.36 -9.48
C ILE A 209 -19.03 -16.91 -8.10
N THR A 210 -18.34 -17.97 -7.69
CA THR A 210 -18.59 -18.65 -6.41
C THR A 210 -17.33 -18.54 -5.54
N PRO A 211 -17.32 -17.67 -4.53
CA PRO A 211 -16.24 -17.62 -3.54
C PRO A 211 -16.37 -18.78 -2.56
N LYS A 212 -15.24 -19.29 -2.12
CA LYS A 212 -15.13 -20.28 -1.04
C LYS A 212 -14.16 -19.76 0.00
N ASN A 213 -14.56 -19.81 1.26
CA ASN A 213 -13.80 -19.28 2.38
C ASN A 213 -13.36 -17.80 2.11
N ALA A 214 -14.33 -16.95 1.87
CA ALA A 214 -14.10 -15.52 1.72
C ALA A 214 -14.29 -14.84 3.08
N GLU A 215 -13.24 -14.17 3.53
CA GLU A 215 -13.21 -13.44 4.80
C GLU A 215 -12.93 -11.96 4.52
N LEU A 216 -13.73 -11.09 5.12
CA LEU A 216 -13.49 -9.65 5.15
C LEU A 216 -13.42 -9.21 6.61
N TYR A 217 -12.26 -8.75 7.01
CA TYR A 217 -12.05 -8.13 8.31
C TYR A 217 -11.81 -6.64 8.12
N MET A 218 -12.55 -5.83 8.85
CA MET A 218 -12.39 -4.38 8.89
C MET A 218 -12.37 -3.89 10.33
N SER A 219 -11.48 -2.98 10.63
CA SER A 219 -11.39 -2.28 11.91
C SER A 219 -10.96 -0.86 11.65
N ALA A 220 -11.70 0.09 12.15
CA ALA A 220 -11.35 1.50 12.12
C ALA A 220 -11.79 2.15 13.44
N LYS A 221 -10.99 3.11 13.92
CA LYS A 221 -11.36 3.88 15.10
C LYS A 221 -12.61 4.72 14.76
N GLY A 222 -13.65 4.59 15.60
CA GLY A 222 -14.91 5.30 15.40
C GLY A 222 -15.85 4.69 14.36
N LEU A 223 -15.52 3.52 13.77
CA LEU A 223 -16.44 2.80 12.90
C LEU A 223 -17.19 1.73 13.71
N ILE A 224 -18.48 1.87 13.81
CA ILE A 224 -19.39 0.84 14.31
C ILE A 224 -19.91 0.06 13.09
N VAL A 225 -19.56 -1.21 13.01
CA VAL A 225 -20.14 -2.10 11.99
C VAL A 225 -21.41 -2.68 12.57
N PRO A 226 -22.60 -2.41 11.98
CA PRO A 226 -23.84 -2.96 12.48
C PRO A 226 -23.80 -4.49 12.40
N THR A 227 -24.10 -5.14 13.50
CA THR A 227 -24.37 -6.58 13.52
C THR A 227 -25.79 -6.82 12.98
N LYS A 228 -25.98 -7.92 12.24
CA LYS A 228 -27.32 -8.32 11.80
C LYS A 228 -28.28 -8.28 12.96
N GLY A 229 -29.32 -7.47 12.88
CA GLY A 229 -30.46 -7.55 13.77
C GLY A 229 -31.19 -8.92 13.64
N GLU A 230 -32.02 -9.27 14.59
CA GLU A 230 -32.79 -10.55 14.63
C GLU A 230 -33.59 -10.82 13.34
N THR A 231 -33.88 -9.81 12.53
CA THR A 231 -34.62 -9.93 11.25
C THR A 231 -33.73 -10.19 10.03
N GLY A 232 -32.41 -10.16 10.19
CA GLY A 232 -31.44 -10.45 9.12
C GLY A 232 -31.34 -9.38 8.00
N ASN A 233 -32.03 -8.26 8.10
CA ASN A 233 -31.96 -7.14 7.18
C ASN A 233 -31.13 -6.01 7.77
N TYR A 234 -30.24 -5.42 6.96
CA TYR A 234 -29.54 -4.18 7.30
C TYR A 234 -30.51 -3.01 7.04
N GLN A 235 -30.65 -2.10 7.98
CA GLN A 235 -31.34 -0.83 7.76
C GLN A 235 -30.34 0.22 7.29
N GLU A 236 -30.77 1.11 6.40
CA GLU A 236 -29.92 2.15 5.81
C GLU A 236 -29.28 3.11 6.83
N ASP A 237 -29.88 3.21 8.01
CA ASP A 237 -29.44 4.10 9.11
C ASP A 237 -28.41 3.46 10.07
N ASP A 238 -27.95 2.22 9.81
CA ASP A 238 -27.09 1.48 10.73
C ASP A 238 -25.59 1.82 10.60
N TYR A 239 -25.19 2.72 9.72
CA TYR A 239 -23.80 3.13 9.53
C TYR A 239 -23.52 4.45 10.21
N ILE A 240 -23.26 4.43 11.49
CA ILE A 240 -22.92 5.62 12.25
C ILE A 240 -21.43 5.63 12.55
N LEU A 241 -20.75 6.70 12.12
CA LEU A 241 -19.44 7.04 12.60
C LEU A 241 -19.59 7.62 14.01
N ASP A 242 -19.13 6.90 15.03
CA ASP A 242 -19.09 7.44 16.39
C ASP A 242 -17.92 8.42 16.50
N ALA A 243 -18.24 9.69 16.68
CA ALA A 243 -17.25 10.76 16.86
C ALA A 243 -16.43 10.61 18.15
N ASN A 244 -16.88 9.77 19.07
CA ASN A 244 -16.21 9.50 20.35
C ASN A 244 -15.37 8.21 20.34
N GLY A 245 -15.31 7.50 19.27
CA GLY A 245 -14.63 6.27 18.86
C GLY A 245 -13.79 5.48 19.81
#